data_3586318328513a988dfa11462f331d3d
#
_entry.id   3586318328513a988dfa11462f331d3d
#
_cell.length_a   1.000
_cell.length_b   1.000
_cell.length_c   1.000
_cell.angle_alpha   90.00
_cell.angle_beta   90.00
_cell.angle_gamma   90.00
#
_symmetry.space_group_name_H-M   'P 1'
#
loop_
_entity.id
_entity.type
_entity.pdbx_description
1 polymer ?
#
loop_
_entity_poly.entity_id
_entity_poly.type
_entity_poly.pdbx_seq_one_letter_code
_entity_poly.pdbx_strand_id
1 'polypeptide(L)'
;MHRDLSLIRIDKKDFEMLPTATGKVESVIKKMPGVASRNELSYQYSVRGGNYDENLIYVNGIEIYRPVTVRSGKQEGLSFLNSDMVSSLNFSAGGFQAQYGDKMASVLDIKYNEPSSFSGDLEMSLLGGSVHIEDKVGEKFTYNTGLRYKTNQYLLNSLDVKGDYQPNFYDLQTYLTYNVSQKLEFELL
;
A
#
# COMPACT_ATOMS: atom_id res chain seq x y z
N MET A 1 -15.05 -15.35 -21.15
CA MET A 1 -14.68 -14.19 -20.35
C MET A 1 -15.32 -14.34 -18.97
N HIS A 2 -14.61 -15.03 -18.04
CA HIS A 2 -15.07 -15.14 -16.66
C HIS A 2 -14.89 -13.75 -16.01
N ARG A 3 -15.98 -13.09 -15.70
CA ARG A 3 -15.96 -11.94 -14.78
C ARG A 3 -15.83 -12.54 -13.39
N ASP A 4 -14.68 -12.33 -12.75
CA ASP A 4 -14.52 -12.62 -11.33
C ASP A 4 -15.45 -11.67 -10.57
N LEU A 5 -16.58 -12.20 -10.11
CA LEU A 5 -17.68 -11.44 -9.51
C LEU A 5 -17.29 -10.70 -8.21
N SER A 6 -16.12 -11.00 -7.65
CA SER A 6 -15.62 -10.42 -6.41
C SER A 6 -14.44 -9.46 -6.61
N LEU A 7 -13.93 -9.30 -7.83
CA LEU A 7 -12.79 -8.42 -8.12
C LEU A 7 -13.24 -6.97 -8.24
N ILE A 8 -12.72 -6.12 -7.40
CA ILE A 8 -12.91 -4.67 -7.43
C ILE A 8 -11.59 -4.04 -7.84
N ARG A 9 -11.57 -3.39 -9.00
CA ARG A 9 -10.43 -2.59 -9.44
C ARG A 9 -10.61 -1.16 -8.98
N ILE A 10 -9.56 -0.58 -8.44
CA ILE A 10 -9.49 0.78 -7.93
C ILE A 10 -8.28 1.45 -8.58
N ASP A 11 -8.51 2.51 -9.31
CA ASP A 11 -7.44 3.27 -9.97
C ASP A 11 -6.95 4.42 -9.07
N LYS A 12 -5.75 4.92 -9.34
CA LYS A 12 -5.08 5.99 -8.56
C LYS A 12 -6.00 7.17 -8.25
N LYS A 13 -6.80 7.60 -9.20
CA LYS A 13 -7.75 8.72 -9.05
C LYS A 13 -8.80 8.50 -7.96
N ASP A 14 -9.17 7.26 -7.69
CA ASP A 14 -10.24 6.94 -6.73
C ASP A 14 -9.76 7.08 -5.28
N PHE A 15 -8.46 6.90 -5.02
CA PHE A 15 -7.91 7.02 -3.67
C PHE A 15 -7.15 8.33 -3.43
N GLU A 16 -6.66 9.03 -4.44
CA GLU A 16 -6.01 10.33 -4.28
C GLU A 16 -6.92 11.41 -3.70
N MET A 17 -8.21 11.37 -4.03
CA MET A 17 -9.20 12.34 -3.56
C MET A 17 -9.66 12.13 -2.11
N LEU A 18 -9.23 11.04 -1.46
CA LEU A 18 -9.67 10.74 -0.10
C LEU A 18 -8.76 11.44 0.92
N PRO A 19 -9.29 12.35 1.73
CA PRO A 19 -8.55 12.90 2.86
C PRO A 19 -8.37 11.81 3.91
N THR A 20 -7.13 11.42 4.17
CA THR A 20 -6.84 10.33 5.12
C THR A 20 -5.63 10.66 6.00
N ALA A 21 -5.71 10.27 7.26
CA ALA A 21 -4.60 10.43 8.20
C ALA A 21 -3.57 9.29 8.10
N THR A 22 -3.96 8.11 7.64
CA THR A 22 -3.14 6.90 7.74
C THR A 22 -2.53 6.41 6.43
N GLY A 23 -3.19 6.64 5.31
CA GLY A 23 -2.77 6.20 3.99
C GLY A 23 -3.97 6.13 3.05
N LYS A 24 -3.76 6.56 1.84
CA LYS A 24 -4.84 6.67 0.83
C LYS A 24 -5.38 5.29 0.46
N VAL A 25 -4.51 4.31 0.26
CA VAL A 25 -4.86 2.94 -0.15
C VAL A 25 -5.61 2.21 0.97
N GLU A 26 -5.09 2.22 2.19
CA GLU A 26 -5.72 1.53 3.33
C GLU A 26 -7.11 2.08 3.63
N SER A 27 -7.28 3.38 3.47
CA SER A 27 -8.57 4.03 3.69
C SER A 27 -9.62 3.61 2.67
N VAL A 28 -9.21 3.35 1.44
CA VAL A 28 -10.12 2.80 0.41
C VAL A 28 -10.48 1.36 0.74
N ILE A 29 -9.50 0.53 1.07
CA ILE A 29 -9.74 -0.89 1.39
C ILE A 29 -10.72 -1.02 2.56
N LYS A 30 -10.55 -0.21 3.61
CA LYS A 30 -11.45 -0.22 4.77
C LYS A 30 -12.91 0.16 4.45
N LYS A 31 -13.15 0.84 3.33
CA LYS A 31 -14.50 1.19 2.85
C LYS A 31 -15.11 0.13 1.93
N MET A 32 -14.35 -0.92 1.58
CA MET A 32 -14.86 -1.98 0.71
C MET A 32 -15.92 -2.84 1.42
N PRO A 33 -16.89 -3.37 0.67
CA PRO A 33 -17.92 -4.26 1.23
C PRO A 33 -17.29 -5.50 1.87
N GLY A 34 -17.72 -5.82 3.09
CA GLY A 34 -17.24 -6.99 3.83
C GLY A 34 -15.89 -6.80 4.53
N VAL A 35 -15.32 -5.60 4.47
CA VAL A 35 -14.09 -5.25 5.19
C VAL A 35 -14.45 -4.58 6.52
N ALA A 36 -13.82 -5.02 7.59
CA ALA A 36 -13.93 -4.44 8.91
C ALA A 36 -12.53 -4.07 9.45
N SER A 37 -12.43 -2.94 10.10
CA SER A 37 -11.20 -2.49 10.79
C SER A 37 -11.53 -2.18 12.23
N ARG A 38 -10.64 -2.58 13.16
CA ARG A 38 -10.81 -2.31 14.60
C ARG A 38 -10.35 -0.92 14.98
N ASN A 39 -9.44 -0.34 14.21
CA ASN A 39 -8.84 0.96 14.51
C ASN A 39 -8.55 1.70 13.19
N GLU A 40 -8.90 2.97 13.13
CA GLU A 40 -8.62 3.79 11.95
C GLU A 40 -7.12 4.00 11.70
N LEU A 41 -6.32 4.00 12.75
CA LEU A 41 -4.87 4.19 12.68
C LEU A 41 -4.10 2.91 12.37
N SER A 42 -4.75 1.73 12.46
CA SER A 42 -4.15 0.46 12.07
C SER A 42 -4.29 0.22 10.57
N TYR A 43 -3.28 -0.37 9.95
CA TYR A 43 -3.38 -0.86 8.57
C TYR A 43 -4.16 -2.18 8.49
N GLN A 44 -4.34 -2.89 9.60
CA GLN A 44 -4.98 -4.20 9.65
C GLN A 44 -6.47 -4.10 9.33
N TYR A 45 -6.91 -5.01 8.50
CA TYR A 45 -8.31 -5.18 8.15
C TYR A 45 -8.68 -6.66 8.14
N SER A 46 -9.93 -6.94 8.47
CA SER A 46 -10.55 -8.26 8.44
C SER A 46 -11.55 -8.29 7.29
N VAL A 47 -11.59 -9.38 6.55
CA VAL A 47 -12.52 -9.55 5.44
C VAL A 47 -13.45 -10.72 5.73
N ARG A 48 -14.76 -10.45 5.70
CA ARG A 48 -15.83 -11.44 5.95
C ARG A 48 -15.64 -12.27 7.23
N GLY A 49 -15.07 -11.65 8.27
CA GLY A 49 -14.84 -12.31 9.57
C GLY A 49 -13.54 -13.11 9.66
N GLY A 50 -12.73 -13.18 8.61
CA GLY A 50 -11.40 -13.77 8.65
C GLY A 50 -10.40 -12.91 9.45
N ASN A 51 -9.31 -13.51 9.87
CA ASN A 51 -8.23 -12.78 10.53
C ASN A 51 -7.43 -11.93 9.53
N TYR A 52 -6.70 -10.93 10.04
CA TYR A 52 -5.87 -10.07 9.22
C TYR A 52 -4.71 -10.81 8.53
N ASP A 53 -4.23 -11.91 9.09
CA ASP A 53 -3.18 -12.78 8.55
C ASP A 53 -3.68 -13.74 7.45
N GLU A 54 -4.99 -13.79 7.24
CA GLU A 54 -5.62 -14.53 6.14
C GLU A 54 -5.75 -13.72 4.85
N ASN A 55 -5.26 -12.48 4.83
CA ASN A 55 -5.23 -11.63 3.65
C ASN A 55 -3.91 -11.80 2.90
N LEU A 56 -4.00 -11.99 1.58
CA LEU A 56 -2.84 -11.96 0.68
C LEU A 56 -2.61 -10.55 0.18
N ILE A 57 -1.35 -10.14 0.15
CA ILE A 57 -0.95 -8.85 -0.42
C ILE A 57 0.17 -9.10 -1.43
N TYR A 58 -0.04 -8.65 -2.63
CA TYR A 58 0.94 -8.68 -3.71
C TYR A 58 1.30 -7.26 -4.13
N VAL A 59 2.56 -7.04 -4.47
CA VAL A 59 3.05 -5.83 -5.14
C VAL A 59 3.78 -6.28 -6.39
N ASN A 60 3.30 -5.88 -7.55
CA ASN A 60 3.84 -6.27 -8.86
C ASN A 60 4.06 -7.80 -8.99
N GLY A 61 3.12 -8.61 -8.46
CA GLY A 61 3.21 -10.07 -8.49
C GLY A 61 4.11 -10.69 -7.42
N ILE A 62 4.76 -9.91 -6.56
CA ILE A 62 5.58 -10.39 -5.44
C ILE A 62 4.72 -10.41 -4.19
N GLU A 63 4.64 -11.56 -3.51
CA GLU A 63 3.91 -11.70 -2.26
C GLU A 63 4.63 -10.98 -1.10
N ILE A 64 3.88 -10.17 -0.37
CA ILE A 64 4.37 -9.45 0.80
C ILE A 64 3.90 -10.14 2.08
N TYR A 65 4.76 -10.92 2.70
CA TYR A 65 4.44 -11.69 3.90
C TYR A 65 4.22 -10.84 5.14
N ARG A 66 4.87 -9.67 5.23
CA ARG A 66 4.73 -8.74 6.35
C ARG A 66 4.45 -7.34 5.86
N PRO A 67 3.18 -7.00 5.67
CA PRO A 67 2.78 -5.67 5.16
C PRO A 67 2.86 -4.56 6.23
N VAL A 68 3.78 -4.69 7.18
CA VAL A 68 3.94 -3.79 8.34
C VAL A 68 5.39 -3.36 8.46
N THR A 69 5.62 -2.07 8.57
CA THR A 69 6.97 -1.52 8.73
C THR A 69 7.50 -1.71 10.16
N VAL A 70 6.68 -1.46 11.18
CA VAL A 70 7.07 -1.62 12.60
C VAL A 70 5.91 -2.21 13.40
N ARG A 71 6.18 -3.22 14.21
CA ARG A 71 5.23 -3.78 15.16
C ARG A 71 5.65 -3.39 16.58
N SER A 72 4.81 -2.65 17.25
CA SER A 72 5.06 -2.20 18.59
C SER A 72 3.91 -2.59 19.52
N GLY A 73 4.08 -3.70 20.22
CA GLY A 73 3.24 -4.14 21.32
C GLY A 73 1.73 -3.99 21.10
N LYS A 74 1.14 -2.95 21.68
CA LYS A 74 -0.30 -2.67 21.60
C LYS A 74 -0.71 -1.81 20.40
N GLN A 75 0.24 -1.22 19.69
CA GLN A 75 -0.02 -0.40 18.50
C GLN A 75 0.55 -1.10 17.28
N GLU A 76 -0.31 -1.32 16.33
CA GLU A 76 0.02 -1.95 15.06
C GLU A 76 0.76 -0.94 14.20
N GLY A 77 1.80 -1.42 13.53
CA GLY A 77 2.63 -0.61 12.68
C GLY A 77 1.87 0.03 11.52
N LEU A 78 2.48 1.01 10.94
CA LEU A 78 1.99 1.65 9.73
C LEU A 78 2.25 0.74 8.52
N SER A 79 1.40 0.83 7.51
CA SER A 79 1.54 0.09 6.27
C SER A 79 2.92 0.32 5.63
N PHE A 80 3.50 -0.75 5.12
CA PHE A 80 4.70 -0.65 4.29
C PHE A 80 4.43 0.10 2.99
N LEU A 81 3.19 0.06 2.51
CA LEU A 81 2.81 0.59 1.20
C LEU A 81 2.93 2.10 1.11
N ASN A 82 3.68 2.58 0.12
CA ASN A 82 3.69 3.97 -0.28
C ASN A 82 2.60 4.22 -1.33
N SER A 83 1.53 4.89 -0.93
CA SER A 83 0.36 5.14 -1.79
C SER A 83 0.68 5.98 -3.02
N ASP A 84 1.71 6.84 -2.96
CA ASP A 84 2.07 7.73 -4.07
C ASP A 84 2.69 6.96 -5.24
N MET A 85 3.30 5.81 -4.96
CA MET A 85 3.88 4.92 -5.97
C MET A 85 2.85 4.05 -6.69
N VAL A 86 1.61 3.96 -6.19
CA VAL A 86 0.59 3.02 -6.66
C VAL A 86 -0.17 3.56 -7.87
N SER A 87 -0.29 2.75 -8.91
CA SER A 87 -1.12 3.05 -10.10
C SER A 87 -2.55 2.49 -9.97
N SER A 88 -2.66 1.27 -9.48
CA SER A 88 -3.95 0.60 -9.34
C SER A 88 -3.91 -0.51 -8.30
N LEU A 89 -5.09 -0.87 -7.83
CA LEU A 89 -5.33 -1.94 -6.86
C LEU A 89 -6.39 -2.87 -7.41
N ASN A 90 -6.18 -4.15 -7.25
CA ASN A 90 -7.19 -5.16 -7.47
C ASN A 90 -7.50 -5.81 -6.11
N PHE A 91 -8.70 -5.62 -5.61
CA PHE A 91 -9.16 -6.22 -4.36
C PHE A 91 -10.21 -7.29 -4.59
N SER A 92 -10.03 -8.44 -3.98
CA SER A 92 -11.01 -9.52 -4.03
C SER A 92 -11.29 -10.06 -2.63
N ALA A 93 -12.56 -10.03 -2.23
CA ALA A 93 -13.05 -10.56 -0.96
C ALA A 93 -13.56 -12.00 -1.12
N GLY A 94 -12.66 -12.97 -1.27
CA GLY A 94 -12.97 -14.36 -1.58
C GLY A 94 -13.26 -14.60 -3.07
N GLY A 95 -13.18 -15.86 -3.52
CA GLY A 95 -13.41 -16.23 -4.91
C GLY A 95 -12.36 -15.69 -5.89
N PHE A 96 -11.12 -15.60 -5.48
CA PHE A 96 -10.00 -15.14 -6.28
C PHE A 96 -9.43 -16.25 -7.17
N GLN A 97 -8.63 -15.87 -8.15
CA GLN A 97 -8.04 -16.77 -9.14
C GLN A 97 -7.06 -17.77 -8.49
N ALA A 98 -6.89 -18.93 -9.14
CA ALA A 98 -6.04 -20.02 -8.63
C ALA A 98 -4.55 -19.66 -8.44
N GLN A 99 -4.09 -18.59 -9.07
CA GLN A 99 -2.72 -18.07 -8.88
C GLN A 99 -2.48 -17.50 -7.47
N TYR A 100 -3.55 -17.11 -6.78
CA TYR A 100 -3.51 -16.61 -5.42
C TYR A 100 -3.87 -17.75 -4.46
N GLY A 101 -2.88 -18.57 -4.09
CA GLY A 101 -3.04 -19.65 -3.13
C GLY A 101 -2.80 -19.24 -1.68
N ASP A 102 -2.95 -20.18 -0.76
CA ASP A 102 -2.48 -20.14 0.63
C ASP A 102 -3.31 -19.32 1.64
N LYS A 103 -4.09 -18.33 1.23
CA LYS A 103 -4.94 -17.52 2.11
C LYS A 103 -6.40 -17.58 1.68
N MET A 104 -7.32 -17.35 2.63
CA MET A 104 -8.74 -17.61 2.38
C MET A 104 -9.65 -16.39 2.46
N ALA A 105 -9.21 -15.29 3.09
CA ALA A 105 -10.08 -14.15 3.33
C ALA A 105 -10.13 -13.17 2.15
N SER A 106 -8.97 -12.68 1.71
CA SER A 106 -8.92 -11.72 0.60
C SER A 106 -7.58 -11.74 -0.12
N VAL A 107 -7.57 -11.14 -1.32
CA VAL A 107 -6.38 -10.80 -2.09
C VAL A 107 -6.39 -9.32 -2.39
N LEU A 108 -5.27 -8.68 -2.15
CA LEU A 108 -4.95 -7.32 -2.55
C LEU A 108 -3.75 -7.36 -3.48
N ASP A 109 -3.96 -7.17 -4.77
CA ASP A 109 -2.90 -7.09 -5.78
C ASP A 109 -2.67 -5.62 -6.14
N ILE A 110 -1.48 -5.13 -5.85
CA ILE A 110 -1.06 -3.75 -5.99
C ILE A 110 -0.15 -3.64 -7.18
N LYS A 111 -0.39 -2.65 -8.03
CA LYS A 111 0.51 -2.31 -9.12
C LYS A 111 1.12 -0.95 -8.87
N TYR A 112 2.45 -0.89 -8.90
CA TYR A 112 3.18 0.37 -8.88
C TYR A 112 3.12 1.04 -10.25
N ASN A 113 3.25 2.34 -10.26
CA ASN A 113 3.21 3.12 -11.49
C ASN A 113 4.49 2.95 -12.30
N GLU A 114 4.31 2.74 -13.60
CA GLU A 114 5.37 2.83 -14.59
C GLU A 114 5.19 4.17 -15.31
N PRO A 115 6.00 5.16 -14.99
CA PRO A 115 5.81 6.51 -15.50
C PRO A 115 6.12 6.59 -17.00
N SER A 116 5.40 7.47 -17.68
CA SER A 116 5.68 7.83 -19.07
C SER A 116 6.44 9.17 -19.21
N SER A 117 6.45 9.98 -18.15
CA SER A 117 7.09 11.29 -18.07
C SER A 117 7.42 11.62 -16.62
N PHE A 118 8.27 12.59 -16.41
CA PHE A 118 8.60 13.08 -15.08
C PHE A 118 7.35 13.55 -14.32
N SER A 119 7.22 13.07 -13.11
CA SER A 119 6.22 13.51 -12.12
C SER A 119 6.86 13.50 -10.73
N GLY A 120 6.37 14.34 -9.85
CA GLY A 120 6.83 14.36 -8.46
C GLY A 120 5.81 15.00 -7.55
N ASP A 121 5.69 14.43 -6.36
CA ASP A 121 4.76 14.85 -5.32
C ASP A 121 5.52 15.10 -4.01
N LEU A 122 5.11 16.13 -3.29
CA LEU A 122 5.57 16.45 -1.94
C LEU A 122 4.34 16.57 -1.03
N GLU A 123 4.25 15.72 -0.03
CA GLU A 123 3.20 15.78 0.98
C GLU A 123 3.79 16.09 2.36
N MET A 124 3.17 17.01 3.09
CA MET A 124 3.54 17.34 4.47
C MET A 124 2.28 17.35 5.34
N SER A 125 2.38 16.72 6.50
CA SER A 125 1.30 16.65 7.48
C SER A 125 1.85 16.66 8.91
N LEU A 126 0.97 16.77 9.90
CA LEU A 126 1.33 16.65 11.32
C LEU A 126 1.85 15.25 11.69
N LEU A 127 1.59 14.25 10.87
CA LEU A 127 2.00 12.86 11.05
C LEU A 127 3.24 12.49 10.25
N GLY A 128 3.88 13.46 9.58
CA GLY A 128 5.08 13.25 8.79
C GLY A 128 5.03 13.87 7.41
N GLY A 129 5.85 13.37 6.51
CA GLY A 129 5.90 13.83 5.13
C GLY A 129 6.37 12.74 4.18
N SER A 130 6.09 12.93 2.90
CA SER A 130 6.60 12.08 1.83
C SER A 130 7.10 12.90 0.66
N VAL A 131 8.07 12.35 -0.03
CA VAL A 131 8.56 12.82 -1.33
C VAL A 131 8.49 11.66 -2.29
N HIS A 132 7.86 11.88 -3.41
CA HIS A 132 7.74 10.90 -4.49
C HIS A 132 8.27 11.51 -5.78
N ILE A 133 9.06 10.75 -6.51
CA ILE A 133 9.56 11.12 -7.83
C ILE A 133 9.51 9.92 -8.76
N GLU A 134 9.06 10.15 -9.98
CA GLU A 134 9.01 9.13 -11.02
C GLU A 134 9.35 9.74 -12.38
N ASP A 135 10.00 8.97 -13.24
CA ASP A 135 10.29 9.39 -14.62
C ASP A 135 10.59 8.20 -15.53
N LYS A 136 10.54 8.49 -16.80
CA LYS A 136 11.01 7.60 -17.86
C LYS A 136 12.24 8.19 -18.53
N VAL A 137 13.37 7.54 -18.34
CA VAL A 137 14.65 7.96 -18.93
C VAL A 137 14.89 7.23 -20.26
N GLY A 138 14.78 7.98 -21.33
CA GLY A 138 14.82 7.42 -22.67
C GLY A 138 13.59 6.54 -22.96
N GLU A 139 13.79 5.47 -23.76
CA GLU A 139 12.68 4.58 -24.15
C GLU A 139 12.58 3.31 -23.28
N LYS A 140 13.62 2.99 -22.51
CA LYS A 140 13.81 1.67 -21.90
C LYS A 140 13.80 1.65 -20.38
N PHE A 141 14.13 2.75 -19.72
CA PHE A 141 14.29 2.78 -18.27
C PHE A 141 13.25 3.65 -17.60
N THR A 142 12.58 3.11 -16.59
CA THR A 142 11.71 3.89 -15.72
C THR A 142 12.14 3.74 -14.25
N TYR A 143 11.92 4.78 -13.48
CA TYR A 143 12.05 4.72 -12.04
C TYR A 143 10.85 5.36 -11.37
N ASN A 144 10.48 4.80 -10.24
CA ASN A 144 9.42 5.27 -9.36
C ASN A 144 9.94 5.12 -7.94
N THR A 145 10.20 6.22 -7.25
CA THR A 145 10.88 6.24 -5.95
C THR A 145 10.11 7.11 -4.97
N GLY A 146 9.87 6.58 -3.79
CA GLY A 146 9.20 7.29 -2.70
C GLY A 146 9.97 7.20 -1.40
N LEU A 147 10.19 8.34 -0.76
CA LEU A 147 10.74 8.47 0.59
C LEU A 147 9.64 8.97 1.52
N ARG A 148 9.44 8.29 2.65
CA ARG A 148 8.49 8.73 3.67
C ARG A 148 9.15 8.84 5.04
N TYR A 149 8.72 9.87 5.75
CA TYR A 149 8.89 9.99 7.20
C TYR A 149 7.52 9.97 7.86
N LYS A 150 7.33 9.14 8.86
CA LYS A 150 6.08 9.11 9.65
C LYS A 150 6.37 9.09 11.14
N THR A 151 5.52 9.81 11.87
CA THR A 151 5.53 9.88 13.33
C THR A 151 4.10 9.84 13.86
N ASN A 152 3.90 9.11 14.95
CA ASN A 152 2.62 9.10 15.66
C ASN A 152 2.69 9.89 16.98
N GLN A 153 3.78 10.61 17.22
CA GLN A 153 4.04 11.33 18.47
C GLN A 153 2.91 12.29 18.85
N TYR A 154 2.39 13.03 17.88
CA TYR A 154 1.31 13.99 18.12
C TYR A 154 0.03 13.31 18.60
N LEU A 155 -0.34 12.17 18.00
CA LEU A 155 -1.52 11.40 18.39
C LEU A 155 -1.35 10.73 19.76
N LEU A 156 -0.15 10.24 20.06
CA LEU A 156 0.15 9.57 21.32
C LEU A 156 0.18 10.54 22.50
N ASN A 157 0.67 11.76 22.29
CA ASN A 157 0.66 12.80 23.31
C ASN A 157 -0.75 13.27 23.69
N SER A 158 -1.75 13.04 22.84
CA SER A 158 -3.15 13.35 23.13
C SER A 158 -3.89 12.21 23.85
N LEU A 159 -3.28 11.03 23.95
CA LEU A 159 -3.83 9.88 24.64
C LEU A 159 -3.14 9.73 26.02
N ASP A 160 -3.93 9.50 27.05
CA ASP A 160 -3.44 9.29 28.44
C ASP A 160 -2.78 7.90 28.57
N VAL A 161 -1.73 7.63 27.78
CA VAL A 161 -1.01 6.37 27.74
C VAL A 161 0.25 6.48 28.58
N LYS A 162 0.33 5.71 29.66
CA LYS A 162 1.54 5.58 30.46
C LYS A 162 2.64 4.84 29.69
N GLY A 163 3.48 5.55 28.98
CA GLY A 163 4.66 5.00 28.32
C GLY A 163 5.30 5.98 27.33
N ASP A 164 6.59 6.17 27.47
CA ASP A 164 7.44 7.01 26.60
C ASP A 164 7.76 6.28 25.28
N TYR A 165 6.73 6.00 24.48
CA TYR A 165 6.91 5.37 23.17
C TYR A 165 6.69 6.40 22.07
N GLN A 166 7.76 6.72 21.33
CA GLN A 166 7.75 7.69 20.23
C GLN A 166 8.15 6.98 18.92
N PRO A 167 7.21 6.35 18.21
CA PRO A 167 7.52 5.70 16.96
C PRO A 167 7.78 6.72 15.86
N ASN A 168 9.02 6.77 15.42
CA ASN A 168 9.44 7.51 14.25
C ASN A 168 10.08 6.52 13.28
N PHE A 169 9.73 6.60 12.00
CA PHE A 169 10.38 5.79 11.01
C PHE A 169 10.49 6.48 9.66
N TYR A 170 11.49 6.03 8.93
CA TYR A 170 11.77 6.41 7.57
C TYR A 170 11.68 5.16 6.72
N ASP A 171 11.09 5.24 5.56
CA ASP A 171 11.17 4.20 4.55
C ASP A 171 11.47 4.81 3.18
N LEU A 172 12.30 4.10 2.45
CA LEU A 172 12.62 4.37 1.05
C LEU A 172 12.20 3.16 0.24
N GLN A 173 11.36 3.39 -0.75
CA GLN A 173 10.94 2.38 -1.70
C GLN A 173 11.31 2.83 -3.10
N THR A 174 11.77 1.90 -3.92
CA THR A 174 12.14 2.19 -5.30
C THR A 174 11.71 1.03 -6.19
N TYR A 175 11.02 1.36 -7.26
CA TYR A 175 10.65 0.44 -8.31
C TYR A 175 11.31 0.88 -9.61
N LEU A 176 12.11 -0.01 -10.18
CA LEU A 176 12.86 0.22 -11.41
C LEU A 176 12.43 -0.77 -12.46
N THR A 177 12.20 -0.31 -13.69
CA THR A 177 11.97 -1.19 -14.83
C THR A 177 12.98 -0.92 -15.93
N TYR A 178 13.43 -1.96 -16.59
CA TYR A 178 14.31 -1.85 -17.75
C TYR A 178 13.89 -2.78 -18.87
N ASN A 179 13.40 -2.19 -19.93
CA ASN A 179 12.95 -2.88 -21.14
C ASN A 179 14.14 -3.17 -22.07
N VAL A 180 14.67 -4.39 -22.01
CA VAL A 180 15.76 -4.83 -22.91
C VAL A 180 15.27 -4.95 -24.32
N SER A 181 14.08 -5.56 -24.50
CA SER A 181 13.41 -5.76 -25.78
C SER A 181 11.89 -5.83 -25.59
N GLN A 182 11.12 -5.90 -26.67
CA GLN A 182 9.65 -6.06 -26.59
C GLN A 182 9.17 -7.34 -25.86
N LYS A 183 10.08 -8.29 -25.58
CA LYS A 183 9.76 -9.58 -24.94
C LYS A 183 10.50 -9.80 -23.63
N LEU A 184 11.38 -8.89 -23.24
CA LEU A 184 12.21 -9.04 -22.06
C LEU A 184 12.28 -7.73 -21.29
N GLU A 185 11.77 -7.76 -20.09
CA GLU A 185 11.78 -6.68 -19.12
C GLU A 185 12.38 -7.16 -17.79
N PHE A 186 13.17 -6.32 -17.18
CA PHE A 186 13.67 -6.51 -15.82
C PHE A 186 12.98 -5.53 -14.90
N GLU A 187 12.48 -6.06 -13.80
CA GLU A 187 11.87 -5.30 -12.72
C GLU A 187 12.68 -5.49 -11.43
N LEU A 188 12.88 -4.43 -10.67
CA LEU A 188 13.48 -4.42 -9.35
C LEU A 188 12.59 -3.63 -8.39
N LEU A 189 12.22 -4.28 -7.29
CA LEU A 189 11.44 -3.71 -6.21
C LEU A 189 12.26 -3.74 -4.91
#